data_634291b424c2cf54e813c49127d8a241
#
_entry.id   634291b424c2cf54e813c49127d8a241
#
_cell.length_a   1.000
_cell.length_b   1.000
_cell.length_c   1.000
_cell.angle_alpha   90.00
_cell.angle_beta   90.00
_cell.angle_gamma   90.00
#
_symmetry.space_group_name_H-M   'P 1'
#
loop_
_entity.id
_entity.type
_entity.pdbx_description
1 polymer ?
#
loop_
_entity_poly.entity_id
_entity_poly.type
_entity_poly.pdbx_seq_one_letter_code
_entity_poly.pdbx_strand_id
1 'polypeptide(L)' 'MTSLNVLLADMSRLNAELSRFETRFGVKSNDFYAAMERGDLEEFDALDEYRQDFIEWQALYKTWLSLDDRASTGRLE' A
#
# COMPACT_ATOMS: atom_id res chain seq x y z
N MET A 1 -23.21 -12.07 -8.00
CA MET A 1 -21.85 -11.92 -7.58
C MET A 1 -21.23 -10.63 -8.00
N THR A 2 -20.94 -9.83 -7.04
CA THR A 2 -20.44 -8.50 -7.28
C THR A 2 -18.99 -8.35 -6.89
N SER A 3 -18.36 -9.47 -6.59
CA SER A 3 -17.05 -9.45 -5.97
C SER A 3 -16.01 -8.69 -6.76
N LEU A 4 -16.01 -8.82 -8.09
CA LEU A 4 -15.00 -8.13 -8.90
C LEU A 4 -15.20 -6.62 -8.88
N ASN A 5 -16.43 -6.15 -8.99
CA ASN A 5 -16.72 -4.72 -8.96
C ASN A 5 -16.38 -4.12 -7.59
N VAL A 6 -16.73 -4.82 -6.52
CA VAL A 6 -16.40 -4.39 -5.16
C VAL A 6 -14.89 -4.37 -4.97
N LEU A 7 -14.21 -5.40 -5.47
CA LEU A 7 -12.76 -5.49 -5.38
C LEU A 7 -12.07 -4.34 -6.09
N LEU A 8 -12.51 -4.03 -7.31
CA LEU A 8 -11.93 -2.91 -8.07
C LEU A 8 -12.20 -1.57 -7.41
N ALA A 9 -13.39 -1.41 -6.82
CA ALA A 9 -13.71 -0.19 -6.09
C ALA A 9 -12.81 -0.01 -4.87
N ASP A 10 -12.57 -1.09 -4.15
CA ASP A 10 -11.69 -1.06 -2.98
C ASP A 10 -10.25 -0.76 -3.39
N MET A 11 -9.79 -1.36 -4.50
CA MET A 11 -8.43 -1.10 -5.00
C MET A 11 -8.29 0.36 -5.44
N SER A 12 -9.31 0.93 -6.06
CA SER A 12 -9.30 2.33 -6.47
C SER A 12 -9.19 3.26 -5.26
N ARG A 13 -9.92 2.95 -4.19
CA ARG A 13 -9.86 3.71 -2.95
C ARG A 13 -8.47 3.63 -2.33
N LEU A 14 -7.92 2.42 -2.29
CA LEU A 14 -6.56 2.22 -1.75
C LEU A 14 -5.53 2.94 -2.58
N ASN A 15 -5.66 2.92 -3.90
CA ASN A 15 -4.74 3.65 -4.78
C ASN A 15 -4.76 5.15 -4.46
N ALA A 16 -5.92 5.71 -4.20
CA ALA A 16 -6.03 7.12 -3.84
C ALA A 16 -5.31 7.40 -2.52
N GLU A 17 -5.48 6.53 -1.53
CA GLU A 17 -4.81 6.68 -0.24
C GLU A 17 -3.29 6.54 -0.39
N LEU A 18 -2.85 5.54 -1.15
CA LEU A 18 -1.43 5.34 -1.40
C LEU A 18 -0.82 6.53 -2.13
N SER A 19 -1.54 7.10 -3.08
CA SER A 19 -1.07 8.27 -3.82
C SER A 19 -0.85 9.47 -2.91
N ARG A 20 -1.66 9.62 -1.88
CA ARG A 20 -1.49 10.70 -0.91
C ARG A 20 -0.16 10.59 -0.19
N PHE A 21 0.19 9.38 0.24
CA PHE A 21 1.49 9.15 0.87
C PHE A 21 2.63 9.33 -0.13
N GLU A 22 2.45 8.83 -1.35
CA GLU A 22 3.48 8.96 -2.39
C GLU A 22 3.78 10.41 -2.69
N THR A 23 2.76 11.25 -2.77
CA THR A 23 2.93 12.67 -3.01
C THR A 23 3.59 13.36 -1.82
N ARG A 24 3.17 12.98 -0.61
CA ARG A 24 3.69 13.60 0.60
C ARG A 24 5.17 13.31 0.81
N PHE A 25 5.59 12.08 0.58
CA PHE A 25 6.97 11.66 0.84
C PHE A 25 7.85 11.62 -0.40
N GLY A 26 7.26 11.73 -1.58
CA GLY A 26 8.00 11.72 -2.83
C GLY A 26 8.58 10.36 -3.22
N VAL A 27 7.95 9.28 -2.75
CA VAL A 27 8.40 7.91 -2.99
C VAL A 27 7.19 7.08 -3.40
N LYS A 28 7.37 6.16 -4.31
CA LYS A 28 6.30 5.25 -4.70
C LYS A 28 6.11 4.17 -3.64
N SER A 29 4.87 3.69 -3.50
CA SER A 29 4.53 2.73 -2.44
C SER A 29 5.32 1.43 -2.54
N ASN A 30 5.57 0.93 -3.75
CA ASN A 30 6.35 -0.30 -3.91
C ASN A 30 7.80 -0.10 -3.45
N ASP A 31 8.39 1.06 -3.73
CA ASP A 31 9.75 1.36 -3.30
C ASP A 31 9.81 1.55 -1.78
N PHE A 32 8.81 2.23 -1.23
CA PHE A 32 8.71 2.41 0.21
C PHE A 32 8.61 1.06 0.93
N TYR A 33 7.73 0.20 0.45
CA TYR A 33 7.51 -1.09 1.08
C TYR A 33 8.77 -1.96 1.03
N ALA A 34 9.47 -1.96 -0.10
CA ALA A 34 10.72 -2.69 -0.23
C ALA A 34 11.79 -2.15 0.72
N ALA A 35 11.87 -0.83 0.85
CA ALA A 35 12.82 -0.21 1.76
C ALA A 35 12.52 -0.57 3.22
N MET A 36 11.23 -0.62 3.58
CA MET A 36 10.84 -1.01 4.92
C MET A 36 11.24 -2.45 5.23
N GLU A 37 11.06 -3.35 4.27
CA GLU A 37 11.45 -4.73 4.46
C GLU A 37 12.95 -4.94 4.58
N ARG A 38 13.73 -4.10 3.90
CA ARG A 38 15.18 -4.15 4.02
C ARG A 38 15.72 -3.45 5.26
N GLY A 39 14.88 -2.72 5.97
CA GLY A 39 15.30 -1.96 7.13
C GLY A 39 15.98 -0.63 6.79
N ASP A 40 15.90 -0.20 5.54
CA ASP A 40 16.56 1.03 5.09
C ASP A 40 15.95 2.28 5.72
N LEU A 41 14.74 2.18 6.25
CA LEU A 41 14.02 3.32 6.81
C LEU A 41 13.99 3.32 8.34
N GLU A 42 14.83 2.54 8.97
CA GLU A 42 14.85 2.45 10.44
C GLU A 42 15.08 3.80 11.11
N GLU A 43 15.90 4.66 10.52
CA GLU A 43 16.18 5.98 11.05
C GLU A 43 14.90 6.82 11.11
N PHE A 44 14.09 6.74 10.05
CA PHE A 44 12.84 7.48 9.98
C PHE A 44 11.77 6.85 10.84
N ASP A 45 11.75 5.53 10.94
CA ASP A 45 10.80 4.80 11.74
C ASP A 45 10.98 5.12 13.24
N ALA A 46 12.19 5.50 13.63
CA ALA A 46 12.47 5.90 15.00
C ALA A 46 11.92 7.28 15.35
N LEU A 47 11.53 8.07 14.33
CA LEU A 47 10.97 9.40 14.54
C LEU A 47 9.46 9.30 14.71
N ASP A 48 8.95 9.76 15.85
CA ASP A 48 7.53 9.65 16.17
C ASP A 48 6.64 10.28 15.11
N GLU A 49 7.07 11.37 14.50
CA GLU A 49 6.23 12.09 13.54
C GLU A 49 5.97 11.29 12.24
N TYR A 50 6.88 10.36 11.89
CA TYR A 50 6.71 9.57 10.67
C TYR A 50 6.25 8.14 10.96
N ARG A 51 6.44 7.69 12.17
CA ARG A 51 6.16 6.30 12.54
C ARG A 51 4.73 5.89 12.26
N GLN A 52 3.78 6.72 12.66
CA GLN A 52 2.37 6.43 12.47
C GLN A 52 2.02 6.38 10.98
N ASP A 53 2.55 7.34 10.22
CA ASP A 53 2.32 7.39 8.77
C ASP A 53 2.89 6.16 8.07
N PHE A 54 4.07 5.73 8.47
CA PHE A 54 4.70 4.56 7.86
C PHE A 54 3.94 3.28 8.17
N ILE A 55 3.46 3.14 9.40
CA ILE A 55 2.66 1.97 9.78
C ILE A 55 1.38 1.92 8.95
N GLU A 56 0.70 3.04 8.83
CA GLU A 56 -0.53 3.14 8.06
C GLU A 56 -0.29 2.86 6.58
N TRP A 57 0.75 3.48 6.01
CA TRP A 57 1.11 3.29 4.61
C TRP A 57 1.42 1.82 4.31
N GLN A 58 2.22 1.20 5.17
CA GLN A 58 2.59 -0.20 5.01
C GLN A 58 1.37 -1.11 5.06
N ALA A 59 0.45 -0.85 5.98
CA ALA A 59 -0.77 -1.64 6.12
C ALA A 59 -1.66 -1.49 4.88
N LEU A 60 -1.79 -0.28 4.36
CA LEU A 60 -2.57 -0.01 3.16
C LEU A 60 -1.98 -0.73 1.94
N TYR A 61 -0.68 -0.69 1.81
CA TYR A 61 -0.02 -1.35 0.68
C TYR A 61 -0.16 -2.87 0.75
N LYS A 62 -0.03 -3.45 1.94
CA LYS A 62 -0.24 -4.88 2.12
C LYS A 62 -1.66 -5.28 1.72
N THR A 63 -2.63 -4.47 2.11
CA THR A 63 -4.02 -4.71 1.74
C THR A 63 -4.18 -4.64 0.22
N TRP A 64 -3.56 -3.63 -0.39
CA TRP A 64 -3.62 -3.49 -1.85
C TRP A 64 -3.02 -4.71 -2.55
N LEU A 65 -1.88 -5.21 -2.09
CA LEU A 65 -1.24 -6.39 -2.66
C LEU A 65 -2.16 -7.61 -2.57
N SER A 66 -2.84 -7.77 -1.46
CA SER A 66 -3.77 -8.87 -1.26
C SER A 66 -4.94 -8.80 -2.24
N LEU A 67 -5.47 -7.60 -2.46
CA LEU A 67 -6.57 -7.41 -3.40
C LEU A 67 -6.10 -7.61 -4.85
N ASP A 68 -4.91 -7.13 -5.16
CA ASP A 68 -4.33 -7.30 -6.48
C ASP A 68 -4.14 -8.79 -6.82
N ASP A 69 -3.67 -9.55 -5.86
CA ASP A 69 -3.49 -10.99 -6.02
C ASP A 69 -4.83 -11.67 -6.29
N ARG A 70 -5.88 -11.29 -5.58
CA ARG A 70 -7.22 -11.83 -5.80
C ARG A 70 -7.75 -11.50 -7.17
N ALA A 71 -7.52 -10.27 -7.62
CA ALA A 71 -7.97 -9.84 -8.94
C ALA A 71 -7.25 -10.63 -10.03
N SER A 72 -5.96 -10.85 -9.88
CA SER A 72 -5.18 -11.64 -10.83
C SER A 72 -5.63 -13.09 -10.88
N THR A 73 -5.88 -13.69 -9.71
CA THR A 73 -6.35 -15.06 -9.62
C THR A 73 -7.73 -15.20 -10.26
N GLY A 74 -8.62 -14.27 -9.99
CA GLY A 74 -9.96 -14.29 -10.58
C GLY A 74 -9.93 -14.15 -12.09
N ARG A 75 -8.94 -13.46 -12.61
CA ARG A 75 -8.81 -13.24 -14.04
C ARG A 75 -8.37 -14.49 -14.79
N LEU A 76 -7.63 -15.35 -14.13
CA LEU A 76 -7.13 -16.58 -14.73
C LEU A 76 -8.20 -17.65 -14.87
N GLU A 77 -9.28 -17.52 -14.19
CA GLU A 77 -10.39 -18.46 -14.28
C GLU A 77 -11.42 -17.96 -15.28
#